data_e7541a873cf487f263334dbedfa75973
#
_entry.id   e7541a873cf487f263334dbedfa75973
#
_cell.length_a   1.000
_cell.length_b   1.000
_cell.length_c   1.000
_cell.angle_alpha   90.00
_cell.angle_beta   90.00
_cell.angle_gamma   90.00
#
_symmetry.space_group_name_H-M   'P 1'
#
loop_
_entity.id
_entity.type
_entity.pdbx_description
1 polymer ?
#
loop_
_entity_poly.entity_id
_entity_poly.type
_entity_poly.pdbx_seq_one_letter_code
_entity_poly.pdbx_strand_id
1 'polypeptide(L)'
;MLKLNDVTWLYQHLPMRFTLDVARGERIAVLGPSGAGKSTLLNLIAGFLPPASGSLRINGETHNATPPAQRPVSMLFQENNLFNHLTVRQNISLGIHPGLKLSREQQAQVAAMAGQMGIDALLERLPGELSGGQRQRAALARCLVRQQPVLLLDEPFSALDPALRQEMLSLVADVCEQQQLTLLMVSHSVEDAARIAPRSIVVAEGRIVWDGGTAELLSGNSSASHLMGISAQ
;
A
#
# COMPACT_ATOMS: atom_id res chain seq x y z
N MET A 1 -2.14 16.25 -1.07
CA MET A 1 -1.52 15.31 -0.14
C MET A 1 -0.25 14.72 -0.71
N LEU A 2 -0.34 13.92 -1.76
CA LEU A 2 0.78 13.35 -2.49
C LEU A 2 0.78 13.89 -3.92
N LYS A 3 1.93 14.39 -4.40
CA LYS A 3 2.05 14.96 -5.74
C LYS A 3 3.33 14.52 -6.42
N LEU A 4 3.19 13.91 -7.57
CA LEU A 4 4.26 13.54 -8.48
C LEU A 4 4.16 14.44 -9.71
N ASN A 5 5.21 15.20 -10.00
CA ASN A 5 5.31 16.02 -11.21
C ASN A 5 6.45 15.47 -12.05
N ASP A 6 6.10 14.74 -13.10
CA ASP A 6 7.04 14.18 -14.08
C ASP A 6 8.20 13.38 -13.42
N VAL A 7 7.86 12.64 -12.36
CA VAL A 7 8.83 11.83 -11.62
C VAL A 7 9.32 10.71 -12.52
N THR A 8 10.60 10.75 -12.86
CA THR A 8 11.21 9.81 -13.81
C THR A 8 12.21 8.91 -13.10
N TRP A 9 12.20 7.63 -13.44
CA TRP A 9 13.18 6.64 -13.06
C TRP A 9 13.62 5.82 -14.29
N LEU A 10 14.89 5.40 -14.33
CA LEU A 10 15.45 4.70 -15.48
C LEU A 10 15.60 3.21 -15.17
N TYR A 11 14.85 2.37 -15.87
CA TYR A 11 15.01 0.91 -15.85
C TYR A 11 15.75 0.47 -17.10
N GLN A 12 17.00 0.02 -16.93
CA GLN A 12 17.84 -0.41 -18.06
C GLN A 12 17.81 0.59 -19.25
N HIS A 13 17.92 1.89 -18.94
CA HIS A 13 17.85 3.02 -19.87
C HIS A 13 16.44 3.36 -20.40
N LEU A 14 15.40 2.59 -20.05
CA LEU A 14 14.02 2.93 -20.40
C LEU A 14 13.44 3.86 -19.33
N PRO A 15 12.95 5.04 -19.69
CA PRO A 15 12.37 5.96 -18.72
C PRO A 15 10.97 5.51 -18.32
N MET A 16 10.75 5.33 -17.00
CA MET A 16 9.43 5.27 -16.40
C MET A 16 9.09 6.67 -15.85
N ARG A 17 7.92 7.19 -16.19
CA ARG A 17 7.56 8.59 -15.92
C ARG A 17 6.15 8.68 -15.36
N PHE A 18 6.02 9.28 -14.16
CA PHE A 18 4.76 9.34 -13.43
C PHE A 18 4.39 10.78 -13.08
N THR A 19 3.16 11.16 -13.41
CA THR A 19 2.51 12.38 -12.95
C THR A 19 1.20 11.99 -12.28
N LEU A 20 1.01 12.37 -11.02
CA LEU A 20 -0.15 11.99 -10.21
C LEU A 20 -0.38 13.04 -9.12
N ASP A 21 -1.62 13.41 -8.89
CA ASP A 21 -2.04 14.25 -7.76
C ASP A 21 -3.08 13.49 -6.94
N VAL A 22 -2.83 13.33 -5.64
CA VAL A 22 -3.68 12.56 -4.71
C VAL A 22 -4.09 13.45 -3.55
N ALA A 23 -5.36 13.58 -3.33
CA ALA A 23 -5.92 14.32 -2.21
C ALA A 23 -5.72 13.56 -0.87
N ARG A 24 -5.86 14.28 0.24
CA ARG A 24 -5.80 13.67 1.57
C ARG A 24 -6.99 12.75 1.79
N GLY A 25 -6.72 11.55 2.35
CA GLY A 25 -7.76 10.55 2.61
C GLY A 25 -8.28 9.85 1.35
N GLU A 26 -7.73 10.17 0.18
CA GLU A 26 -8.10 9.52 -1.07
C GLU A 26 -7.55 8.10 -1.15
N ARG A 27 -8.37 7.19 -1.67
CA ARG A 27 -7.99 5.80 -1.90
C ARG A 27 -7.93 5.53 -3.40
N ILE A 28 -6.78 5.08 -3.87
CA ILE A 28 -6.49 4.81 -5.29
C ILE A 28 -6.05 3.37 -5.46
N ALA A 29 -6.67 2.68 -6.41
CA ALA A 29 -6.18 1.40 -6.89
C ALA A 29 -5.22 1.62 -8.07
N VAL A 30 -4.08 0.95 -8.03
CA VAL A 30 -3.05 0.98 -9.08
C VAL A 30 -3.12 -0.35 -9.84
N LEU A 31 -3.61 -0.29 -11.06
CA LEU A 31 -3.88 -1.43 -11.92
C LEU A 31 -2.95 -1.43 -13.13
N GLY A 32 -2.90 -2.55 -13.85
CA GLY A 32 -2.11 -2.67 -15.09
C GLY A 32 -1.43 -4.02 -15.23
N PRO A 33 -0.88 -4.34 -16.42
CA PRO A 33 -0.19 -5.59 -16.69
C PRO A 33 1.02 -5.84 -15.77
N SER A 34 1.45 -7.10 -15.69
CA SER A 34 2.73 -7.44 -15.04
C SER A 34 3.89 -6.72 -15.72
N GLY A 35 4.84 -6.21 -14.94
CA GLY A 35 5.99 -5.46 -15.47
C GLY A 35 5.68 -4.02 -15.92
N ALA A 36 4.46 -3.53 -15.79
CA ALA A 36 4.06 -2.19 -16.25
C ALA A 36 4.71 -1.03 -15.47
N GLY A 37 5.29 -1.30 -14.28
CA GLY A 37 5.89 -0.27 -13.42
C GLY A 37 5.09 0.10 -12.17
N LYS A 38 4.06 -0.68 -11.81
CA LYS A 38 3.23 -0.44 -10.61
C LYS A 38 4.04 -0.41 -9.32
N SER A 39 4.83 -1.45 -9.06
CA SER A 39 5.72 -1.51 -7.89
C SER A 39 6.83 -0.46 -7.95
N THR A 40 7.29 -0.09 -9.17
CA THR A 40 8.23 1.02 -9.35
C THR A 40 7.63 2.35 -8.86
N LEU A 41 6.37 2.64 -9.20
CA LEU A 41 5.65 3.81 -8.72
C LEU A 41 5.60 3.84 -7.18
N LEU A 42 5.20 2.72 -6.55
CA LEU A 42 5.16 2.63 -5.09
C LEU A 42 6.55 2.80 -4.46
N ASN A 43 7.58 2.17 -5.03
CA ASN A 43 8.96 2.26 -4.55
C ASN A 43 9.56 3.68 -4.67
N LEU A 44 9.19 4.42 -5.71
CA LEU A 44 9.53 5.85 -5.85
C LEU A 44 8.88 6.68 -4.73
N ILE A 45 7.59 6.47 -4.46
CA ILE A 45 6.88 7.16 -3.39
C ILE A 45 7.46 6.80 -2.02
N ALA A 46 7.74 5.53 -1.79
CA ALA A 46 8.31 5.03 -0.52
C ALA A 46 9.79 5.43 -0.32
N GLY A 47 10.51 5.79 -1.40
CA GLY A 47 11.91 6.24 -1.33
C GLY A 47 12.95 5.13 -1.48
N PHE A 48 12.54 3.92 -1.87
CA PHE A 48 13.46 2.82 -2.19
C PHE A 48 14.16 3.04 -3.54
N LEU A 49 13.53 3.81 -4.44
CA LEU A 49 14.10 4.23 -5.71
C LEU A 49 14.24 5.75 -5.72
N PRO A 50 15.44 6.30 -5.96
CA PRO A 50 15.62 7.73 -6.13
C PRO A 50 15.14 8.15 -7.52
N PRO A 51 14.35 9.23 -7.67
CA PRO A 51 13.99 9.75 -8.98
C PRO A 51 15.22 10.32 -9.71
N ALA A 52 15.31 10.06 -11.01
CA ALA A 52 16.33 10.65 -11.89
C ALA A 52 16.00 12.12 -12.21
N SER A 53 14.71 12.46 -12.30
CA SER A 53 14.21 13.82 -12.52
C SER A 53 12.76 13.96 -12.02
N GLY A 54 12.22 15.17 -12.11
CA GLY A 54 10.89 15.50 -11.62
C GLY A 54 10.85 15.84 -10.13
N SER A 55 9.67 16.00 -9.57
CA SER A 55 9.50 16.31 -8.14
C SER A 55 8.42 15.45 -7.49
N LEU A 56 8.75 14.88 -6.34
CA LEU A 56 7.84 14.15 -5.48
C LEU A 56 7.63 14.95 -4.19
N ARG A 57 6.37 15.24 -3.89
CA ARG A 57 5.97 15.97 -2.69
C ARG A 57 4.94 15.18 -1.89
N ILE A 58 5.11 15.19 -0.56
CA ILE A 58 4.14 14.64 0.39
C ILE A 58 3.87 15.71 1.43
N ASN A 59 2.61 16.03 1.69
CA ASN A 59 2.21 17.15 2.57
C ASN A 59 2.85 18.52 2.20
N GLY A 60 3.12 18.73 0.90
CA GLY A 60 3.75 19.97 0.41
C GLY A 60 5.27 19.97 0.49
N GLU A 61 5.90 19.05 1.21
CA GLU A 61 7.35 18.92 1.32
C GLU A 61 7.94 18.06 0.21
N THR A 62 9.11 18.43 -0.29
CA THR A 62 9.82 17.67 -1.33
C THR A 62 10.60 16.52 -0.72
N HIS A 63 10.41 15.32 -1.28
CA HIS A 63 11.00 14.08 -0.78
C HIS A 63 11.90 13.35 -1.78
N ASN A 64 12.40 14.00 -2.82
CA ASN A 64 13.24 13.36 -3.85
C ASN A 64 14.45 12.61 -3.28
N ALA A 65 15.13 13.19 -2.29
CA ALA A 65 16.33 12.63 -1.66
C ALA A 65 16.09 12.09 -0.23
N THR A 66 14.86 12.15 0.28
CA THR A 66 14.53 11.68 1.63
C THR A 66 14.57 10.15 1.67
N PRO A 67 15.34 9.53 2.59
CA PRO A 67 15.39 8.08 2.69
C PRO A 67 14.06 7.49 3.19
N PRO A 68 13.78 6.20 2.91
CA PRO A 68 12.48 5.57 3.24
C PRO A 68 12.07 5.70 4.71
N ALA A 69 13.02 5.57 5.64
CA ALA A 69 12.74 5.63 7.08
C ALA A 69 12.21 7.00 7.55
N GLN A 70 12.53 8.08 6.82
CA GLN A 70 12.14 9.44 7.15
C GLN A 70 10.94 9.95 6.34
N ARG A 71 10.42 9.15 5.40
CA ARG A 71 9.23 9.54 4.63
C ARG A 71 7.95 9.32 5.44
N PRO A 72 6.95 10.20 5.31
CA PRO A 72 5.65 10.05 5.98
C PRO A 72 4.79 9.01 5.25
N VAL A 73 5.34 7.80 5.09
CA VAL A 73 4.75 6.69 4.32
C VAL A 73 4.95 5.38 5.07
N SER A 74 3.92 4.54 5.11
CA SER A 74 4.03 3.12 5.46
C SER A 74 3.84 2.28 4.23
N MET A 75 4.62 1.20 4.07
CA MET A 75 4.51 0.30 2.93
C MET A 75 4.44 -1.16 3.38
N LEU A 76 3.47 -1.90 2.82
CA LEU A 76 3.39 -3.35 2.91
C LEU A 76 3.76 -3.94 1.54
N PHE A 77 4.77 -4.79 1.54
CA PHE A 77 5.25 -5.50 0.36
C PHE A 77 4.41 -6.76 0.11
N GLN A 78 4.47 -7.28 -1.09
CA GLN A 78 3.79 -8.50 -1.52
C GLN A 78 4.11 -9.70 -0.58
N GLU A 79 5.36 -9.85 -0.16
CA GLU A 79 5.73 -10.77 0.91
C GLU A 79 5.55 -10.08 2.27
N ASN A 80 4.87 -10.74 3.20
CA ASN A 80 4.50 -10.16 4.51
C ASN A 80 5.70 -9.73 5.37
N ASN A 81 6.89 -10.22 5.05
CA ASN A 81 8.18 -9.86 5.67
C ASN A 81 8.16 -9.82 7.22
N LEU A 82 7.36 -10.70 7.86
CA LEU A 82 7.44 -10.87 9.31
C LEU A 82 8.76 -11.54 9.69
N PHE A 83 9.36 -11.07 10.76
CA PHE A 83 10.58 -11.68 11.31
C PHE A 83 10.19 -12.94 12.10
N ASN A 84 10.53 -14.12 11.60
CA ASN A 84 10.10 -15.41 12.14
C ASN A 84 10.60 -15.70 13.55
N HIS A 85 11.67 -15.06 13.99
CA HIS A 85 12.25 -15.18 15.34
C HIS A 85 11.68 -14.17 16.36
N LEU A 86 10.81 -13.28 15.93
CA LEU A 86 10.14 -12.29 16.77
C LEU A 86 8.66 -12.64 16.93
N THR A 87 8.11 -12.40 18.12
CA THR A 87 6.67 -12.56 18.38
C THR A 87 5.85 -11.57 17.54
N VAL A 88 4.54 -11.77 17.43
CA VAL A 88 3.62 -10.82 16.80
C VAL A 88 3.75 -9.44 17.44
N ARG A 89 3.78 -9.36 18.77
CA ARG A 89 4.02 -8.11 19.51
C ARG A 89 5.29 -7.41 19.06
N GLN A 90 6.39 -8.13 19.01
CA GLN A 90 7.69 -7.59 18.59
C GLN A 90 7.68 -7.17 17.13
N ASN A 91 7.07 -7.96 16.24
CA ASN A 91 6.90 -7.58 14.83
C ASN A 91 6.15 -6.26 14.66
N ILE A 92 5.03 -6.08 15.36
CA ILE A 92 4.27 -4.82 15.33
C ILE A 92 5.11 -3.67 15.93
N SER A 93 5.81 -3.94 17.04
CA SER A 93 6.67 -2.96 17.73
C SER A 93 7.79 -2.39 16.86
N LEU A 94 8.31 -3.17 15.90
CA LEU A 94 9.28 -2.70 14.92
C LEU A 94 8.75 -1.54 14.04
N GLY A 95 7.45 -1.45 13.88
CA GLY A 95 6.83 -0.30 13.20
C GLY A 95 7.04 1.02 13.94
N ILE A 96 7.20 0.98 15.26
CA ILE A 96 7.43 2.17 16.10
C ILE A 96 8.92 2.40 16.32
N HIS A 97 9.64 1.35 16.75
CA HIS A 97 11.05 1.48 17.12
C HIS A 97 11.86 0.23 16.76
N PRO A 98 12.90 0.35 15.91
CA PRO A 98 13.68 -0.80 15.40
C PRO A 98 14.43 -1.55 16.50
N GLY A 99 14.75 -0.92 17.62
CA GLY A 99 15.40 -1.54 18.78
C GLY A 99 14.43 -2.14 19.81
N LEU A 100 13.11 -2.19 19.52
CA LEU A 100 12.07 -2.72 20.40
C LEU A 100 11.99 -2.07 21.80
N LYS A 101 12.53 -0.86 21.95
CA LYS A 101 12.51 -0.09 23.19
C LYS A 101 11.31 0.84 23.16
N LEU A 102 10.17 0.39 23.69
CA LEU A 102 8.92 1.13 23.67
C LEU A 102 8.58 1.70 25.06
N SER A 103 8.05 2.93 25.08
CA SER A 103 7.40 3.50 26.25
C SER A 103 6.10 2.74 26.58
N ARG A 104 5.51 3.00 27.75
CA ARG A 104 4.21 2.41 28.12
C ARG A 104 3.10 2.80 27.12
N GLU A 105 3.11 4.03 26.65
CA GLU A 105 2.14 4.54 25.66
C GLU A 105 2.29 3.80 24.33
N GLN A 106 3.53 3.60 23.85
CA GLN A 106 3.81 2.86 22.63
C GLN A 106 3.44 1.38 22.74
N GLN A 107 3.62 0.76 23.93
CA GLN A 107 3.16 -0.60 24.17
C GLN A 107 1.62 -0.69 24.13
N ALA A 108 0.91 0.29 24.70
CA ALA A 108 -0.54 0.38 24.61
C ALA A 108 -1.01 0.59 23.14
N GLN A 109 -0.28 1.39 22.36
CA GLN A 109 -0.55 1.59 20.93
C GLN A 109 -0.41 0.27 20.14
N VAL A 110 0.61 -0.53 20.42
CA VAL A 110 0.78 -1.87 19.83
C VAL A 110 -0.40 -2.77 20.18
N ALA A 111 -0.80 -2.81 21.45
CA ALA A 111 -1.93 -3.63 21.90
C ALA A 111 -3.25 -3.18 21.26
N ALA A 112 -3.50 -1.87 21.18
CA ALA A 112 -4.69 -1.31 20.54
C ALA A 112 -4.74 -1.65 19.04
N MET A 113 -3.60 -1.55 18.34
CA MET A 113 -3.50 -1.93 16.93
C MET A 113 -3.75 -3.41 16.72
N ALA A 114 -3.22 -4.28 17.59
CA ALA A 114 -3.48 -5.71 17.53
C ALA A 114 -4.96 -6.04 17.76
N GLY A 115 -5.64 -5.34 18.70
CA GLY A 115 -7.08 -5.45 18.91
C GLY A 115 -7.89 -5.01 17.66
N GLN A 116 -7.52 -3.89 17.04
CA GLN A 116 -8.15 -3.40 15.81
C GLN A 116 -8.01 -4.42 14.66
N MET A 117 -6.89 -5.14 14.60
CA MET A 117 -6.66 -6.20 13.62
C MET A 117 -7.24 -7.57 14.02
N GLY A 118 -7.84 -7.71 15.22
CA GLY A 118 -8.37 -8.98 15.72
C GLY A 118 -7.32 -10.05 15.98
N ILE A 119 -6.12 -9.65 16.40
CA ILE A 119 -4.99 -10.54 16.69
C ILE A 119 -4.38 -10.32 18.09
N ASP A 120 -5.09 -9.65 18.98
CA ASP A 120 -4.65 -9.35 20.35
C ASP A 120 -4.33 -10.63 21.15
N ALA A 121 -5.11 -11.70 20.99
CA ALA A 121 -4.86 -13.00 21.62
C ALA A 121 -3.61 -13.73 21.10
N LEU A 122 -3.00 -13.22 20.00
CA LEU A 122 -1.88 -13.87 19.32
C LEU A 122 -0.54 -13.13 19.53
N LEU A 123 -0.52 -12.09 20.34
CA LEU A 123 0.62 -11.19 20.48
C LEU A 123 1.92 -11.89 20.90
N GLU A 124 1.83 -12.96 21.68
CA GLU A 124 3.01 -13.71 22.15
C GLU A 124 3.42 -14.89 21.24
N ARG A 125 2.65 -15.13 20.16
CA ARG A 125 2.97 -16.19 19.20
C ARG A 125 4.06 -15.76 18.20
N LEU A 126 4.77 -16.75 17.66
CA LEU A 126 5.69 -16.56 16.54
C LEU A 126 4.91 -16.64 15.21
N PRO A 127 5.41 -16.00 14.12
CA PRO A 127 4.78 -16.05 12.81
C PRO A 127 4.51 -17.46 12.27
N GLY A 128 5.38 -18.44 12.61
CA GLY A 128 5.20 -19.84 12.21
C GLY A 128 3.99 -20.54 12.84
N GLU A 129 3.45 -20.00 13.93
CA GLU A 129 2.28 -20.51 14.65
C GLU A 129 0.94 -19.88 14.17
N LEU A 130 1.02 -18.98 13.18
CA LEU A 130 -0.11 -18.23 12.65
C LEU A 130 -0.63 -18.82 11.35
N SER A 131 -1.95 -18.68 11.10
CA SER A 131 -2.51 -18.87 9.76
C SER A 131 -2.01 -17.79 8.77
N GLY A 132 -2.21 -18.03 7.46
CA GLY A 132 -1.86 -17.04 6.44
C GLY A 132 -2.51 -15.66 6.69
N GLY A 133 -3.80 -15.65 6.99
CA GLY A 133 -4.53 -14.41 7.30
C GLY A 133 -4.08 -13.73 8.58
N GLN A 134 -3.75 -14.50 9.63
CA GLN A 134 -3.22 -13.93 10.87
C GLN A 134 -1.84 -13.30 10.64
N ARG A 135 -0.97 -13.91 9.82
CA ARG A 135 0.29 -13.28 9.40
C ARG A 135 0.06 -11.98 8.65
N GLN A 136 -0.91 -11.97 7.73
CA GLN A 136 -1.27 -10.78 6.96
C GLN A 136 -1.75 -9.63 7.87
N ARG A 137 -2.63 -9.94 8.82
CA ARG A 137 -3.10 -8.97 9.82
C ARG A 137 -1.95 -8.42 10.67
N ALA A 138 -1.01 -9.26 11.08
CA ALA A 138 0.17 -8.84 11.85
C ALA A 138 1.10 -7.92 11.03
N ALA A 139 1.31 -8.24 9.75
CA ALA A 139 2.10 -7.40 8.85
C ALA A 139 1.43 -6.04 8.58
N LEU A 140 0.12 -6.03 8.40
CA LEU A 140 -0.67 -4.80 8.26
C LEU A 140 -0.63 -3.97 9.55
N ALA A 141 -0.79 -4.60 10.73
CA ALA A 141 -0.68 -3.94 12.03
C ALA A 141 0.68 -3.24 12.19
N ARG A 142 1.79 -3.88 11.77
CA ARG A 142 3.12 -3.28 11.80
C ARG A 142 3.23 -2.03 10.91
N CYS A 143 2.55 -2.02 9.76
CA CYS A 143 2.52 -0.84 8.89
C CYS A 143 1.70 0.30 9.49
N LEU A 144 0.52 -0.03 10.04
CA LEU A 144 -0.44 0.95 10.53
C LEU A 144 -0.05 1.59 11.86
N VAL A 145 0.63 0.82 12.75
CA VAL A 145 1.08 1.32 14.06
C VAL A 145 2.03 2.52 13.95
N ARG A 146 2.67 2.72 12.79
CA ARG A 146 3.51 3.89 12.48
C ARG A 146 2.71 5.19 12.37
N GLN A 147 1.40 5.13 12.18
CA GLN A 147 0.51 6.28 12.02
C GLN A 147 0.97 7.26 10.92
N GLN A 148 1.52 6.75 9.83
CA GLN A 148 1.92 7.57 8.69
C GLN A 148 0.70 7.92 7.83
N PRO A 149 0.63 9.13 7.27
CA PRO A 149 -0.56 9.60 6.54
C PRO A 149 -0.76 8.93 5.17
N VAL A 150 0.28 8.28 4.63
CA VAL A 150 0.23 7.55 3.36
C VAL A 150 0.49 6.07 3.60
N LEU A 151 -0.42 5.24 3.12
CA LEU A 151 -0.32 3.77 3.12
C LEU A 151 -0.14 3.26 1.69
N LEU A 152 0.93 2.53 1.46
CA LEU A 152 1.22 1.87 0.18
C LEU A 152 1.12 0.35 0.36
N LEU A 153 0.33 -0.30 -0.49
CA LEU A 153 0.13 -1.74 -0.46
C LEU A 153 0.49 -2.31 -1.84
N ASP A 154 1.50 -3.18 -1.90
CA ASP A 154 1.92 -3.82 -3.14
C ASP A 154 1.42 -5.27 -3.17
N GLU A 155 0.30 -5.50 -3.88
CA GLU A 155 -0.38 -6.79 -4.02
C GLU A 155 -0.60 -7.53 -2.68
N PRO A 156 -1.12 -6.85 -1.65
CA PRO A 156 -1.03 -7.33 -0.28
C PRO A 156 -1.80 -8.64 -0.03
N PHE A 157 -2.81 -8.94 -0.85
CA PHE A 157 -3.77 -10.03 -0.61
C PHE A 157 -3.83 -11.05 -1.75
N SER A 158 -2.88 -11.02 -2.68
CA SER A 158 -2.87 -11.89 -3.88
C SER A 158 -2.79 -13.39 -3.54
N ALA A 159 -2.14 -13.75 -2.43
CA ALA A 159 -1.96 -15.13 -1.98
C ALA A 159 -3.09 -15.65 -1.05
N LEU A 160 -4.10 -14.83 -0.75
CA LEU A 160 -5.21 -15.21 0.13
C LEU A 160 -6.35 -15.88 -0.66
N ASP A 161 -7.07 -16.77 0.03
CA ASP A 161 -8.34 -17.29 -0.50
C ASP A 161 -9.37 -16.16 -0.66
N PRO A 162 -10.40 -16.34 -1.53
CA PRO A 162 -11.34 -15.27 -1.86
C PRO A 162 -12.07 -14.68 -0.64
N ALA A 163 -12.48 -15.50 0.33
CA ALA A 163 -13.25 -15.04 1.49
C ALA A 163 -12.37 -14.16 2.39
N LEU A 164 -11.17 -14.64 2.72
CA LEU A 164 -10.21 -13.90 3.54
C LEU A 164 -9.73 -12.62 2.85
N ARG A 165 -9.54 -12.67 1.51
CA ARG A 165 -9.20 -11.47 0.72
C ARG A 165 -10.26 -10.39 0.87
N GLN A 166 -11.53 -10.74 0.75
CA GLN A 166 -12.66 -9.82 0.91
C GLN A 166 -12.70 -9.19 2.31
N GLU A 167 -12.47 -10.01 3.34
CA GLU A 167 -12.40 -9.57 4.72
C GLU A 167 -11.25 -8.56 4.93
N MET A 168 -10.07 -8.85 4.39
CA MET A 168 -8.91 -7.96 4.49
C MET A 168 -9.08 -6.65 3.73
N LEU A 169 -9.72 -6.66 2.55
CA LEU A 169 -10.04 -5.44 1.80
C LEU A 169 -11.00 -4.55 2.59
N SER A 170 -12.04 -5.12 3.19
CA SER A 170 -12.98 -4.38 4.04
C SER A 170 -12.28 -3.78 5.25
N LEU A 171 -11.45 -4.56 5.94
CA LEU A 171 -10.66 -4.10 7.09
C LEU A 171 -9.76 -2.91 6.74
N VAL A 172 -9.05 -2.97 5.60
CA VAL A 172 -8.20 -1.86 5.15
C VAL A 172 -9.04 -0.64 4.79
N ALA A 173 -10.18 -0.82 4.12
CA ALA A 173 -11.08 0.29 3.79
C ALA A 173 -11.57 1.02 5.05
N ASP A 174 -12.02 0.26 6.06
CA ASP A 174 -12.50 0.79 7.35
C ASP A 174 -11.39 1.55 8.09
N VAL A 175 -10.18 1.00 8.15
CA VAL A 175 -9.04 1.66 8.79
C VAL A 175 -8.66 2.94 8.06
N CYS A 176 -8.62 2.91 6.72
CA CYS A 176 -8.31 4.10 5.92
C CYS A 176 -9.34 5.22 6.15
N GLU A 177 -10.63 4.86 6.27
CA GLU A 177 -11.69 5.83 6.53
C GLU A 177 -11.60 6.40 7.95
N GLN A 178 -11.46 5.54 8.97
CA GLN A 178 -11.36 5.96 10.37
C GLN A 178 -10.15 6.85 10.64
N GLN A 179 -9.01 6.54 10.04
CA GLN A 179 -7.75 7.25 10.25
C GLN A 179 -7.46 8.31 9.18
N GLN A 180 -8.36 8.49 8.20
CA GLN A 180 -8.20 9.41 7.06
C GLN A 180 -6.88 9.20 6.32
N LEU A 181 -6.50 7.92 6.12
CA LEU A 181 -5.28 7.56 5.41
C LEU A 181 -5.43 7.76 3.90
N THR A 182 -4.39 8.27 3.28
CA THR A 182 -4.26 8.26 1.82
C THR A 182 -3.68 6.92 1.40
N LEU A 183 -4.41 6.18 0.56
CA LEU A 183 -4.05 4.82 0.17
C LEU A 183 -3.71 4.75 -1.32
N LEU A 184 -2.59 4.08 -1.65
CA LEU A 184 -2.34 3.51 -2.98
C LEU A 184 -2.16 2.01 -2.84
N MET A 185 -3.01 1.22 -3.51
CA MET A 185 -2.94 -0.23 -3.49
C MET A 185 -2.78 -0.79 -4.90
N VAL A 186 -1.70 -1.50 -5.14
CA VAL A 186 -1.52 -2.31 -6.36
C VAL A 186 -2.37 -3.56 -6.25
N SER A 187 -3.16 -3.82 -7.30
CA SER A 187 -3.94 -5.04 -7.45
C SER A 187 -3.94 -5.51 -8.90
N HIS A 188 -4.15 -6.80 -9.11
CA HIS A 188 -4.43 -7.39 -10.42
C HIS A 188 -5.94 -7.59 -10.67
N SER A 189 -6.76 -7.43 -9.63
CA SER A 189 -8.22 -7.58 -9.70
C SER A 189 -8.90 -6.22 -9.68
N VAL A 190 -9.76 -5.97 -10.65
CA VAL A 190 -10.59 -4.75 -10.71
C VAL A 190 -11.71 -4.83 -9.68
N GLU A 191 -12.18 -6.03 -9.35
CA GLU A 191 -13.16 -6.26 -8.30
C GLU A 191 -12.60 -5.88 -6.92
N ASP A 192 -11.34 -6.25 -6.63
CA ASP A 192 -10.65 -5.82 -5.41
C ASP A 192 -10.49 -4.29 -5.39
N ALA A 193 -10.11 -3.69 -6.53
CA ALA A 193 -10.00 -2.25 -6.68
C ALA A 193 -11.33 -1.54 -6.36
N ALA A 194 -12.45 -2.06 -6.85
CA ALA A 194 -13.78 -1.48 -6.63
C ALA A 194 -14.21 -1.49 -5.15
N ARG A 195 -13.73 -2.46 -4.38
CA ARG A 195 -14.02 -2.53 -2.94
C ARG A 195 -13.23 -1.52 -2.12
N ILE A 196 -11.97 -1.29 -2.52
CA ILE A 196 -11.05 -0.49 -1.70
C ILE A 196 -11.00 0.97 -2.12
N ALA A 197 -11.19 1.29 -3.39
CA ALA A 197 -10.89 2.60 -3.93
C ALA A 197 -11.95 3.08 -4.94
N PRO A 198 -12.50 4.30 -4.76
CA PRO A 198 -13.42 4.91 -5.73
C PRO A 198 -12.71 5.36 -7.00
N ARG A 199 -11.40 5.60 -6.96
CA ARG A 199 -10.54 6.01 -8.08
C ARG A 199 -9.50 4.95 -8.38
N SER A 200 -9.27 4.72 -9.66
CA SER A 200 -8.22 3.83 -10.15
C SER A 200 -7.31 4.54 -11.14
N ILE A 201 -6.05 4.15 -11.15
CA ILE A 201 -5.11 4.49 -12.21
C ILE A 201 -4.63 3.21 -12.90
N VAL A 202 -4.47 3.27 -14.21
CA VAL A 202 -3.90 2.17 -15.00
C VAL A 202 -2.49 2.55 -15.43
N VAL A 203 -1.53 1.72 -15.04
CA VAL A 203 -0.13 1.87 -15.41
C VAL A 203 0.20 0.89 -16.52
N ALA A 204 0.78 1.40 -17.62
CA ALA A 204 1.31 0.61 -18.72
C ALA A 204 2.59 1.26 -19.24
N GLU A 205 3.55 0.44 -19.63
CA GLU A 205 4.82 0.90 -20.22
C GLU A 205 5.52 2.01 -19.41
N GLY A 206 5.51 1.89 -18.09
CA GLY A 206 6.16 2.85 -17.19
C GLY A 206 5.48 4.21 -17.05
N ARG A 207 4.21 4.34 -17.40
CA ARG A 207 3.43 5.59 -17.28
C ARG A 207 1.99 5.33 -16.85
N ILE A 208 1.33 6.33 -16.29
CA ILE A 208 -0.10 6.31 -16.06
C ILE A 208 -0.79 6.61 -17.40
N VAL A 209 -1.52 5.63 -17.91
CA VAL A 209 -2.23 5.74 -19.21
C VAL A 209 -3.71 6.06 -19.03
N TRP A 210 -4.25 5.87 -17.83
CA TRP A 210 -5.62 6.21 -17.49
C TRP A 210 -5.74 6.54 -16.00
N ASP A 211 -6.64 7.46 -15.67
CA ASP A 211 -6.93 7.92 -14.33
C ASP A 211 -8.40 8.32 -14.26
N GLY A 212 -9.19 7.64 -13.44
CA GLY A 212 -10.63 7.88 -13.38
C GLY A 212 -11.35 7.07 -12.30
N GLY A 213 -12.67 7.08 -12.36
CA GLY A 213 -13.53 6.34 -11.43
C GLY A 213 -13.41 4.82 -11.61
N THR A 214 -13.22 4.07 -10.53
CA THR A 214 -13.12 2.60 -10.60
C THR A 214 -14.37 1.96 -11.20
N ALA A 215 -15.56 2.53 -10.96
CA ALA A 215 -16.81 2.06 -11.55
C ALA A 215 -16.84 2.21 -13.08
N GLU A 216 -16.27 3.29 -13.62
CA GLU A 216 -16.13 3.50 -15.06
C GLU A 216 -15.23 2.44 -15.70
N LEU A 217 -14.12 2.09 -15.04
CA LEU A 217 -13.24 1.04 -15.50
C LEU A 217 -13.95 -0.33 -15.55
N LEU A 218 -14.74 -0.65 -14.51
CA LEU A 218 -15.52 -1.88 -14.41
C LEU A 218 -16.60 -2.01 -15.48
N SER A 219 -17.22 -0.90 -15.87
CA SER A 219 -18.28 -0.91 -16.91
C SER A 219 -17.79 -1.29 -18.30
N GLY A 220 -16.47 -1.39 -18.50
CA GLY A 220 -15.87 -1.65 -19.80
C GLY A 220 -15.83 -0.44 -20.75
N ASN A 221 -16.34 0.70 -20.32
CA ASN A 221 -16.47 1.90 -21.16
C ASN A 221 -15.21 2.79 -21.19
N SER A 222 -14.21 2.49 -20.35
CA SER A 222 -12.98 3.26 -20.30
C SER A 222 -12.01 2.85 -21.41
N SER A 223 -11.18 3.78 -21.87
CA SER A 223 -10.11 3.52 -22.85
C SER A 223 -9.07 2.50 -22.36
N ALA A 224 -9.00 2.26 -21.04
CA ALA A 224 -8.07 1.33 -20.42
C ALA A 224 -8.68 -0.03 -20.07
N SER A 225 -9.99 -0.22 -20.23
CA SER A 225 -10.66 -1.47 -19.87
C SER A 225 -10.07 -2.69 -20.61
N HIS A 226 -9.71 -2.52 -21.88
CA HIS A 226 -9.09 -3.59 -22.67
C HIS A 226 -7.71 -4.03 -22.12
N LEU A 227 -6.95 -3.12 -21.50
CA LEU A 227 -5.66 -3.45 -20.89
C LEU A 227 -5.83 -4.33 -19.63
N MET A 228 -7.03 -4.31 -19.07
CA MET A 228 -7.41 -5.10 -17.91
C MET A 228 -8.20 -6.36 -18.30
N GLY A 229 -8.38 -6.63 -19.60
CA GLY A 229 -9.18 -7.76 -20.09
C GLY A 229 -10.69 -7.59 -19.87
N ILE A 230 -11.17 -6.37 -19.64
CA ILE A 230 -12.59 -6.06 -19.43
C ILE A 230 -13.19 -5.68 -20.78
N SER A 231 -14.21 -6.44 -21.20
CA SER A 231 -15.02 -6.11 -22.38
C SER A 231 -16.28 -5.37 -21.95
N ALA A 232 -16.75 -4.43 -22.77
CA ALA A 232 -18.04 -3.79 -22.57
C ALA A 232 -19.14 -4.88 -22.62
N GLN A 233 -20.03 -4.86 -21.64
CA GLN A 233 -21.24 -5.71 -21.61
C GLN A 233 -22.35 -5.11 -22.48
#